data_6aefbf5235095d28872fbeb5881fdd6f
#
_entry.id   6aefbf5235095d28872fbeb5881fdd6f
#
_cell.length_a   1.000
_cell.length_b   1.000
_cell.length_c   1.000
_cell.angle_alpha   90.00
_cell.angle_beta   90.00
_cell.angle_gamma   90.00
#
_symmetry.space_group_name_H-M   'P 1'
#
loop_
_entity.id
_entity.type
_entity.pdbx_description
1 polymer ?
#
loop_
_entity_poly.entity_id
_entity_poly.type
_entity_poly.pdbx_seq_one_letter_code
_entity_poly.pdbx_strand_id
1 'polypeptide(L)'
;RGVFILPDPAVRDTELFYRVREVVGISMKQLEAEGIPFLDAMERFWKWCGKDPVFFTWGDMDLTELQRNIAYFGMENPFAFPLFYYDVQKLYSLYCLDGHARASLESVIETLALPKKWPFHRAVYDAAYTGCVLSQLEKQSWQSMVSVDYYRPPTNAQEEIYLVFERYSKFVSQLYPSREEA
;
A
#
# COMPACT_ATOMS: atom_id res chain seq x y z
N ARG A 1 2.15 -14.72 8.14
CA ARG A 1 0.89 -15.44 7.90
C ARG A 1 -0.16 -14.41 7.51
N GLY A 2 -0.60 -14.39 6.25
CA GLY A 2 -1.65 -13.47 5.79
C GLY A 2 -3.04 -13.96 6.20
N VAL A 3 -4.00 -13.05 6.18
CA VAL A 3 -5.44 -13.35 6.25
C VAL A 3 -6.12 -12.82 5.00
N PHE A 4 -7.16 -13.49 4.54
CA PHE A 4 -8.05 -12.95 3.51
C PHE A 4 -9.14 -12.12 4.18
N ILE A 5 -9.43 -10.96 3.61
CA ILE A 5 -10.50 -10.08 4.04
C ILE A 5 -11.67 -10.26 3.09
N LEU A 6 -12.86 -10.49 3.63
CA LEU A 6 -14.08 -10.53 2.84
C LEU A 6 -14.35 -9.14 2.25
N PRO A 7 -14.52 -9.03 0.93
CA PRO A 7 -14.87 -7.75 0.32
C PRO A 7 -16.28 -7.33 0.75
N ASP A 8 -16.47 -6.02 0.87
CA ASP A 8 -17.79 -5.47 1.11
C ASP A 8 -18.74 -5.88 -0.02
N PRO A 9 -20.01 -6.25 0.28
CA PRO A 9 -21.00 -6.60 -0.73
C PRO A 9 -21.17 -5.55 -1.84
N ALA A 10 -21.02 -4.28 -1.51
CA ALA A 10 -21.17 -3.17 -2.46
C ALA A 10 -20.10 -3.14 -3.57
N VAL A 11 -18.94 -3.77 -3.37
CA VAL A 11 -17.85 -3.79 -4.35
C VAL A 11 -17.67 -5.13 -5.06
N ARG A 12 -18.35 -6.19 -4.61
CA ARG A 12 -18.13 -7.58 -5.11
C ARG A 12 -18.38 -7.74 -6.60
N ASP A 13 -19.36 -7.02 -7.15
CA ASP A 13 -19.80 -7.12 -8.54
C ASP A 13 -19.31 -5.98 -9.42
N THR A 14 -18.34 -5.18 -8.94
CA THR A 14 -17.74 -4.11 -9.73
C THR A 14 -16.68 -4.63 -10.69
N GLU A 15 -16.55 -4.01 -11.86
CA GLU A 15 -15.52 -4.35 -12.86
C GLU A 15 -14.11 -4.22 -12.24
N LEU A 16 -13.90 -3.19 -11.41
CA LEU A 16 -12.63 -2.97 -10.71
C LEU A 16 -12.28 -4.18 -9.83
N PHE A 17 -13.25 -4.71 -9.10
CA PHE A 17 -13.04 -5.87 -8.24
C PHE A 17 -12.69 -7.13 -9.03
N TYR A 18 -13.30 -7.34 -10.19
CA TYR A 18 -12.96 -8.45 -11.09
C TYR A 18 -11.51 -8.34 -11.58
N ARG A 19 -11.10 -7.16 -12.04
CA ARG A 19 -9.72 -6.90 -12.50
C ARG A 19 -8.69 -7.11 -11.40
N VAL A 20 -8.96 -6.59 -10.19
CA VAL A 20 -8.07 -6.81 -9.03
C VAL A 20 -7.91 -8.30 -8.73
N ARG A 21 -9.00 -9.06 -8.77
CA ARG A 21 -8.95 -10.52 -8.56
C ARG A 21 -8.10 -11.25 -9.58
N GLU A 22 -8.19 -10.87 -10.85
CA GLU A 22 -7.37 -11.46 -11.91
C GLU A 22 -5.87 -11.22 -11.64
N VAL A 23 -5.49 -10.00 -11.28
CA VAL A 23 -4.09 -9.65 -10.97
C VAL A 23 -3.58 -10.40 -9.75
N VAL A 24 -4.35 -10.43 -8.66
CA VAL A 24 -3.91 -11.08 -7.41
C VAL A 24 -4.12 -12.60 -7.38
N GLY A 25 -4.84 -13.14 -8.36
CA GLY A 25 -5.09 -14.59 -8.45
C GLY A 25 -5.89 -15.17 -7.27
N ILE A 26 -6.82 -14.40 -6.68
CA ILE A 26 -7.68 -14.82 -5.57
C ILE A 26 -9.11 -14.97 -6.07
N SER A 27 -9.72 -16.14 -5.89
CA SER A 27 -11.10 -16.39 -6.30
C SER A 27 -12.12 -15.96 -5.24
N MET A 28 -13.36 -15.64 -5.67
CA MET A 28 -14.45 -15.39 -4.71
C MET A 28 -14.71 -16.59 -3.82
N LYS A 29 -14.70 -17.80 -4.38
CA LYS A 29 -14.87 -19.05 -3.61
C LYS A 29 -13.85 -19.16 -2.47
N GLN A 30 -12.61 -18.73 -2.72
CA GLN A 30 -11.57 -18.73 -1.69
C GLN A 30 -11.84 -17.65 -0.64
N LEU A 31 -12.24 -16.43 -1.06
CA LEU A 31 -12.58 -15.36 -0.13
C LEU A 31 -13.77 -15.72 0.76
N GLU A 32 -14.78 -16.35 0.21
CA GLU A 32 -15.95 -16.80 0.96
C GLU A 32 -15.64 -17.95 1.96
N ALA A 33 -14.72 -18.85 1.58
CA ALA A 33 -14.34 -19.99 2.43
C ALA A 33 -13.35 -19.60 3.55
N GLU A 34 -12.41 -18.68 3.28
CA GLU A 34 -11.27 -18.40 4.16
C GLU A 34 -11.24 -16.95 4.67
N GLY A 35 -12.04 -16.06 4.07
CA GLY A 35 -12.05 -14.64 4.39
C GLY A 35 -12.75 -14.34 5.71
N ILE A 36 -12.26 -13.30 6.39
CA ILE A 36 -12.86 -12.77 7.61
C ILE A 36 -13.30 -11.33 7.42
N PRO A 37 -14.26 -10.83 8.21
CA PRO A 37 -14.65 -9.43 8.18
C PRO A 37 -13.45 -8.48 8.40
N PHE A 38 -13.51 -7.29 7.81
CA PHE A 38 -12.44 -6.30 7.94
C PHE A 38 -12.15 -5.97 9.42
N LEU A 39 -13.18 -5.79 10.23
CA LEU A 39 -13.05 -5.49 11.66
C LEU A 39 -12.25 -6.56 12.41
N ASP A 40 -12.55 -7.83 12.17
CA ASP A 40 -11.85 -8.96 12.80
C ASP A 40 -10.39 -9.03 12.31
N ALA A 41 -10.16 -8.72 11.02
CA ALA A 41 -8.82 -8.67 10.46
C ALA A 41 -7.99 -7.56 11.10
N MET A 42 -8.58 -6.38 11.31
CA MET A 42 -7.92 -5.23 11.95
C MET A 42 -7.58 -5.51 13.41
N GLU A 43 -8.49 -6.11 14.16
CA GLU A 43 -8.21 -6.49 15.55
C GLU A 43 -7.01 -7.43 15.64
N ARG A 44 -6.96 -8.47 14.78
CA ARG A 44 -5.83 -9.41 14.70
C ARG A 44 -4.54 -8.73 14.28
N PHE A 45 -4.62 -7.86 13.28
CA PHE A 45 -3.48 -7.10 12.78
C PHE A 45 -2.89 -6.20 13.87
N TRP A 46 -3.76 -5.45 14.57
CA TRP A 46 -3.33 -4.56 15.63
C TRP A 46 -2.68 -5.29 16.81
N LYS A 47 -3.30 -6.40 17.21
CA LYS A 47 -2.73 -7.27 18.24
C LYS A 47 -1.36 -7.83 17.84
N TRP A 48 -1.17 -8.12 16.55
CA TRP A 48 0.11 -8.59 16.01
C TRP A 48 1.15 -7.47 15.95
N CYS A 49 0.78 -6.24 15.58
CA CYS A 49 1.67 -5.08 15.53
C CYS A 49 2.29 -4.73 16.90
N GLY A 50 1.56 -4.96 17.99
CA GLY A 50 2.04 -4.60 19.32
C GLY A 50 1.92 -3.11 19.61
N LYS A 51 2.75 -2.59 20.53
CA LYS A 51 2.57 -1.27 21.13
C LYS A 51 3.08 -0.11 20.27
N ASP A 52 4.22 -0.28 19.62
CA ASP A 52 4.91 0.78 18.87
C ASP A 52 5.42 0.23 17.54
N PRO A 53 4.52 -0.08 16.59
CA PRO A 53 4.93 -0.67 15.33
C PRO A 53 5.66 0.35 14.45
N VAL A 54 6.69 -0.10 13.76
CA VAL A 54 7.34 0.64 12.69
C VAL A 54 6.93 0.01 11.36
N PHE A 55 6.33 0.81 10.49
CA PHE A 55 5.86 0.34 9.19
C PHE A 55 6.92 0.52 8.12
N PHE A 56 7.08 -0.51 7.29
CA PHE A 56 7.89 -0.50 6.08
C PHE A 56 6.98 -0.91 4.91
N THR A 57 6.86 -0.06 3.91
CA THR A 57 5.97 -0.27 2.76
C THR A 57 6.75 -0.22 1.45
N TRP A 58 6.14 -0.74 0.38
CA TRP A 58 6.63 -0.53 -0.97
C TRP A 58 5.81 0.57 -1.64
N GLY A 59 6.19 1.83 -1.40
CA GLY A 59 5.43 3.02 -1.79
C GLY A 59 4.56 3.56 -0.66
N ASP A 60 3.69 4.49 -1.01
CA ASP A 60 2.93 5.32 -0.08
C ASP A 60 1.44 4.93 0.07
N MET A 61 0.94 3.99 -0.74
CA MET A 61 -0.49 3.71 -0.82
C MET A 61 -1.02 2.77 0.28
N ASP A 62 -0.21 1.84 0.77
CA ASP A 62 -0.67 0.78 1.69
C ASP A 62 -1.30 1.35 2.97
N LEU A 63 -0.62 2.30 3.61
CA LEU A 63 -1.11 2.91 4.85
C LEU A 63 -2.28 3.86 4.60
N THR A 64 -2.26 4.60 3.49
CA THR A 64 -3.37 5.45 3.08
C THR A 64 -4.65 4.63 2.86
N GLU A 65 -4.56 3.51 2.14
CA GLU A 65 -5.72 2.64 1.91
C GLU A 65 -6.17 1.93 3.19
N LEU A 66 -5.24 1.57 4.06
CA LEU A 66 -5.59 1.03 5.37
C LEU A 66 -6.41 2.03 6.21
N GLN A 67 -5.96 3.28 6.30
CA GLN A 67 -6.67 4.34 7.03
C GLN A 67 -8.03 4.66 6.40
N ARG A 68 -8.12 4.63 5.05
CA ARG A 68 -9.38 4.80 4.33
C ARG A 68 -10.38 3.71 4.68
N ASN A 69 -9.96 2.45 4.73
CA ASN A 69 -10.82 1.34 5.11
C ASN A 69 -11.24 1.43 6.59
N ILE A 70 -10.32 1.82 7.49
CA ILE A 70 -10.65 2.06 8.91
C ILE A 70 -11.80 3.08 9.03
N ALA A 71 -11.71 4.18 8.30
CA ALA A 71 -12.76 5.20 8.30
C ALA A 71 -14.06 4.70 7.67
N TYR A 72 -13.99 3.98 6.53
CA TYR A 72 -15.14 3.42 5.85
C TYR A 72 -15.96 2.49 6.76
N PHE A 73 -15.28 1.66 7.54
CA PHE A 73 -15.93 0.76 8.50
C PHE A 73 -16.25 1.40 9.85
N GLY A 74 -16.08 2.72 10.00
CA GLY A 74 -16.41 3.46 11.21
C GLY A 74 -15.59 3.08 12.43
N MET A 75 -14.37 2.57 12.24
CA MET A 75 -13.47 2.25 13.33
C MET A 75 -12.76 3.51 13.84
N GLU A 76 -12.48 3.54 15.13
CA GLU A 76 -11.51 4.49 15.67
C GLU A 76 -10.13 4.22 15.06
N ASN A 77 -9.50 5.27 14.50
CA ASN A 77 -8.19 5.11 13.89
C ASN A 77 -7.12 4.96 14.99
N PRO A 78 -6.46 3.80 15.09
CA PRO A 78 -5.46 3.55 16.10
C PRO A 78 -4.11 4.22 15.82
N PHE A 79 -3.93 4.78 14.63
CA PHE A 79 -2.69 5.42 14.23
C PHE A 79 -2.61 6.86 14.70
N ALA A 80 -1.42 7.28 15.17
CA ALA A 80 -1.14 8.68 15.42
C ALA A 80 -1.18 9.50 14.13
N PHE A 81 -1.52 10.76 14.23
CA PHE A 81 -1.45 11.70 13.11
C PHE A 81 -0.37 12.76 13.36
N PRO A 82 0.51 13.03 12.39
CA PRO A 82 0.72 12.28 11.14
C PRO A 82 1.34 10.90 11.39
N LEU A 83 1.11 9.95 10.46
CA LEU A 83 1.70 8.62 10.56
C LEU A 83 3.10 8.61 9.94
N PHE A 84 4.07 8.16 10.72
CA PHE A 84 5.46 7.99 10.28
C PHE A 84 5.72 6.55 9.84
N TYR A 85 6.44 6.38 8.72
CA TYR A 85 6.77 5.08 8.17
C TYR A 85 8.03 5.15 7.30
N TYR A 86 8.52 4.02 6.83
CA TYR A 86 9.60 3.93 5.86
C TYR A 86 9.09 3.42 4.51
N ASP A 87 9.19 4.26 3.48
CA ASP A 87 8.94 3.87 2.09
C ASP A 87 10.20 3.25 1.51
N VAL A 88 10.24 1.90 1.47
CA VAL A 88 11.41 1.13 1.00
C VAL A 88 11.66 1.35 -0.50
N GLN A 89 10.61 1.58 -1.30
CA GLN A 89 10.75 1.93 -2.71
C GLN A 89 11.51 3.25 -2.88
N LYS A 90 11.16 4.26 -2.07
CA LYS A 90 11.84 5.55 -2.06
C LYS A 90 13.28 5.43 -1.57
N LEU A 91 13.51 4.67 -0.50
CA LEU A 91 14.87 4.39 -0.02
C LEU A 91 15.72 3.72 -1.10
N TYR A 92 15.18 2.70 -1.78
CA TYR A 92 15.88 2.06 -2.88
C TYR A 92 16.20 3.05 -4.01
N SER A 93 15.25 3.91 -4.38
CA SER A 93 15.47 4.94 -5.39
C SER A 93 16.61 5.89 -5.00
N LEU A 94 16.64 6.34 -3.75
CA LEU A 94 17.66 7.27 -3.24
C LEU A 94 19.08 6.67 -3.21
N TYR A 95 19.21 5.39 -2.90
CA TYR A 95 20.53 4.75 -2.74
C TYR A 95 21.02 3.98 -3.96
N CYS A 96 20.11 3.51 -4.80
CA CYS A 96 20.44 2.62 -5.90
C CYS A 96 20.10 3.19 -7.29
N LEU A 97 19.32 4.27 -7.36
CA LEU A 97 18.89 4.92 -8.60
C LEU A 97 19.23 6.42 -8.56
N ASP A 98 18.38 7.24 -9.15
CA ASP A 98 18.53 8.71 -9.24
C ASP A 98 17.76 9.50 -8.16
N GLY A 99 17.07 8.81 -7.26
CA GLY A 99 16.24 9.42 -6.23
C GLY A 99 14.84 9.83 -6.68
N HIS A 100 14.54 9.80 -7.98
CA HIS A 100 13.27 10.19 -8.58
C HIS A 100 12.52 9.00 -9.19
N ALA A 101 13.27 8.03 -9.75
CA ALA A 101 12.67 6.86 -10.38
C ALA A 101 11.98 5.96 -9.36
N ARG A 102 10.77 5.51 -9.68
CA ARG A 102 10.04 4.48 -8.91
C ARG A 102 10.12 3.17 -9.65
N ALA A 103 10.90 2.24 -9.14
CA ALA A 103 10.99 0.89 -9.68
C ALA A 103 9.86 0.01 -9.14
N SER A 104 9.40 -0.98 -9.92
CA SER A 104 8.49 -2.01 -9.42
C SER A 104 9.24 -2.94 -8.46
N LEU A 105 8.54 -3.55 -7.51
CA LEU A 105 9.14 -4.51 -6.58
C LEU A 105 9.78 -5.69 -7.33
N GLU A 106 9.09 -6.20 -8.36
CA GLU A 106 9.59 -7.29 -9.19
C GLU A 106 10.90 -6.93 -9.89
N SER A 107 10.97 -5.75 -10.52
CA SER A 107 12.17 -5.29 -11.21
C SER A 107 13.36 -5.12 -10.24
N VAL A 108 13.10 -4.68 -9.01
CA VAL A 108 14.15 -4.55 -7.99
C VAL A 108 14.65 -5.91 -7.51
N ILE A 109 13.76 -6.88 -7.31
CA ILE A 109 14.13 -8.25 -6.95
C ILE A 109 15.01 -8.87 -8.05
N GLU A 110 14.70 -8.63 -9.34
CA GLU A 110 15.52 -9.04 -10.46
C GLU A 110 16.90 -8.36 -10.48
N THR A 111 16.91 -7.04 -10.35
CA THR A 111 18.15 -6.24 -10.37
C THR A 111 19.10 -6.63 -9.25
N LEU A 112 18.57 -6.95 -8.07
CA LEU A 112 19.34 -7.40 -6.91
C LEU A 112 19.67 -8.90 -6.96
N ALA A 113 19.27 -9.61 -8.02
CA ALA A 113 19.43 -11.05 -8.18
C ALA A 113 18.89 -11.85 -6.97
N LEU A 114 17.81 -11.37 -6.35
CA LEU A 114 17.17 -12.05 -5.23
C LEU A 114 16.28 -13.19 -5.72
N PRO A 115 16.19 -14.31 -4.96
CA PRO A 115 15.40 -15.46 -5.37
C PRO A 115 13.90 -15.12 -5.48
N LYS A 116 13.29 -15.37 -6.65
CA LYS A 116 11.85 -15.29 -6.87
C LYS A 116 11.16 -16.55 -6.34
N LYS A 117 10.89 -16.60 -5.04
CA LYS A 117 10.32 -17.78 -4.36
C LYS A 117 8.81 -17.87 -4.44
N TRP A 118 8.12 -16.74 -4.64
CA TRP A 118 6.66 -16.64 -4.56
C TRP A 118 6.12 -15.76 -5.69
N PRO A 119 4.85 -15.91 -6.06
CA PRO A 119 4.22 -15.02 -7.03
C PRO A 119 4.10 -13.59 -6.47
N PHE A 120 4.30 -12.60 -7.34
CA PHE A 120 4.03 -11.20 -7.05
C PHE A 120 2.51 -10.92 -6.99
N HIS A 121 2.15 -9.73 -6.54
CA HIS A 121 0.77 -9.25 -6.35
C HIS A 121 -0.02 -10.04 -5.31
N ARG A 122 0.69 -10.63 -4.37
CA ARG A 122 0.14 -11.25 -3.16
C ARG A 122 0.74 -10.53 -1.97
N ALA A 123 -0.06 -9.72 -1.27
CA ALA A 123 0.38 -8.81 -0.21
C ALA A 123 1.38 -9.43 0.80
N VAL A 124 1.16 -10.69 1.21
CA VAL A 124 2.06 -11.41 2.12
C VAL A 124 3.45 -11.67 1.49
N TYR A 125 3.50 -11.91 0.20
CA TYR A 125 4.75 -12.17 -0.52
C TYR A 125 5.43 -10.87 -0.91
N ASP A 126 4.66 -9.86 -1.31
CA ASP A 126 5.18 -8.52 -1.59
C ASP A 126 5.79 -7.91 -0.32
N ALA A 127 5.15 -8.08 0.84
CA ALA A 127 5.73 -7.70 2.13
C ALA A 127 7.05 -8.45 2.44
N ALA A 128 7.11 -9.76 2.13
CA ALA A 128 8.35 -10.53 2.30
C ALA A 128 9.46 -10.06 1.36
N TYR A 129 9.15 -9.77 0.11
CA TYR A 129 10.11 -9.21 -0.86
C TYR A 129 10.57 -7.81 -0.45
N THR A 130 9.66 -6.95 0.04
CA THR A 130 10.02 -5.64 0.59
C THR A 130 11.02 -5.77 1.73
N GLY A 131 10.82 -6.72 2.64
CA GLY A 131 11.77 -7.06 3.69
C GLY A 131 13.13 -7.52 3.16
N CYS A 132 13.15 -8.33 2.08
CA CYS A 132 14.40 -8.72 1.43
C CYS A 132 15.17 -7.52 0.85
N VAL A 133 14.46 -6.58 0.19
CA VAL A 133 15.10 -5.35 -0.32
C VAL A 133 15.62 -4.50 0.82
N LEU A 134 14.84 -4.30 1.89
CA LEU A 134 15.27 -3.56 3.07
C LEU A 134 16.56 -4.13 3.66
N SER A 135 16.68 -5.45 3.73
CA SER A 135 17.91 -6.12 4.22
C SER A 135 19.14 -5.82 3.35
N GLN A 136 18.97 -5.54 2.05
CA GLN A 136 20.10 -5.10 1.20
C GLN A 136 20.51 -3.64 1.51
N LEU A 137 19.58 -2.84 2.04
CA LEU A 137 19.82 -1.44 2.40
C LEU A 137 20.35 -1.26 3.83
N GLU A 138 20.50 -2.32 4.63
CA GLU A 138 20.93 -2.24 6.05
C GLU A 138 22.26 -1.52 6.24
N LYS A 139 23.15 -1.57 5.26
CA LYS A 139 24.46 -0.89 5.29
C LYS A 139 24.38 0.62 5.05
N GLN A 140 23.21 1.12 4.67
CA GLN A 140 22.96 2.53 4.36
C GLN A 140 22.43 3.27 5.59
N SER A 141 22.70 4.57 5.67
CA SER A 141 22.24 5.41 6.79
C SER A 141 20.84 5.95 6.56
N TRP A 142 19.85 5.08 6.36
CA TRP A 142 18.47 5.45 6.02
C TRP A 142 17.56 5.74 7.22
N GLN A 143 17.99 5.48 8.45
CA GLN A 143 17.16 5.59 9.67
C GLN A 143 16.57 6.98 9.88
N SER A 144 17.21 8.02 9.36
CA SER A 144 16.71 9.40 9.39
C SER A 144 15.74 9.75 8.26
N MET A 145 15.59 8.86 7.27
CA MET A 145 14.78 9.10 6.07
C MET A 145 13.34 8.61 6.24
N VAL A 146 12.68 9.10 7.27
CA VAL A 146 11.30 8.77 7.59
C VAL A 146 10.36 9.45 6.59
N SER A 147 9.41 8.71 6.06
CA SER A 147 8.28 9.22 5.27
C SER A 147 7.13 9.57 6.20
N VAL A 148 6.30 10.52 5.77
CA VAL A 148 5.18 11.01 6.57
C VAL A 148 3.89 10.89 5.76
N ASP A 149 2.92 10.19 6.28
CA ASP A 149 1.57 10.14 5.73
C ASP A 149 0.70 11.17 6.45
N TYR A 150 0.25 12.17 5.69
CA TYR A 150 -0.69 13.22 6.12
C TYR A 150 -2.11 12.91 5.71
N TYR A 151 -2.40 11.71 5.24
CA TYR A 151 -3.73 11.36 4.83
C TYR A 151 -4.70 11.49 5.99
N ARG A 152 -5.84 12.14 5.70
CA ARG A 152 -7.03 12.17 6.56
C ARG A 152 -8.20 11.64 5.76
N PRO A 153 -8.97 10.72 6.30
CA PRO A 153 -10.24 10.36 5.69
C PRO A 153 -11.14 11.58 5.57
N PRO A 154 -11.88 11.72 4.45
CA PRO A 154 -12.82 12.82 4.29
C PRO A 154 -13.91 12.76 5.37
N THR A 155 -14.26 13.91 5.92
CA THR A 155 -15.25 14.03 7.00
C THR A 155 -16.68 14.20 6.49
N ASN A 156 -16.83 14.50 5.19
CA ASN A 156 -18.13 14.68 4.54
C ASN A 156 -18.03 14.41 3.02
N ALA A 157 -19.19 14.24 2.37
CA ALA A 157 -19.27 13.93 0.95
C ALA A 157 -18.66 14.99 0.01
N GLN A 158 -18.65 16.26 0.40
CA GLN A 158 -18.05 17.33 -0.40
C GLN A 158 -16.53 17.26 -0.37
N GLU A 159 -15.95 16.98 0.79
CA GLU A 159 -14.51 16.78 0.95
C GLU A 159 -14.05 15.54 0.16
N GLU A 160 -14.84 14.47 0.19
CA GLU A 160 -14.56 13.26 -0.59
C GLU A 160 -14.55 13.53 -2.10
N ILE A 161 -15.54 14.27 -2.60
CA ILE A 161 -15.61 14.69 -4.01
C ILE A 161 -14.38 15.53 -4.36
N TYR A 162 -13.99 16.49 -3.53
CA TYR A 162 -12.82 17.32 -3.75
C TYR A 162 -11.53 16.47 -3.86
N LEU A 163 -11.33 15.53 -2.96
CA LEU A 163 -10.16 14.63 -3.00
C LEU A 163 -10.14 13.76 -4.26
N VAL A 164 -11.29 13.29 -4.74
CA VAL A 164 -11.41 12.56 -6.01
C VAL A 164 -11.00 13.45 -7.18
N PHE A 165 -11.48 14.69 -7.22
CA PHE A 165 -11.11 15.64 -8.27
C PHE A 165 -9.63 16.01 -8.24
N GLU A 166 -9.05 16.21 -7.08
CA GLU A 166 -7.61 16.49 -6.93
C GLU A 166 -6.76 15.34 -7.47
N ARG A 167 -7.12 14.10 -7.12
CA ARG A 167 -6.42 12.89 -7.62
C ARG A 167 -6.57 12.75 -9.13
N TYR A 168 -7.78 12.96 -9.66
CA TYR A 168 -8.02 12.92 -11.09
C TYR A 168 -7.22 14.00 -11.83
N SER A 169 -7.18 15.21 -11.31
CA SER A 169 -6.39 16.30 -11.86
C SER A 169 -4.89 15.97 -11.91
N LYS A 170 -4.33 15.42 -10.83
CA LYS A 170 -2.94 14.96 -10.79
C LYS A 170 -2.67 13.84 -11.79
N PHE A 171 -3.58 12.88 -11.92
CA PHE A 171 -3.46 11.80 -12.88
C PHE A 171 -3.50 12.31 -14.33
N VAL A 172 -4.43 13.21 -14.64
CA VAL A 172 -4.54 13.81 -15.98
C VAL A 172 -3.30 14.66 -16.31
N SER A 173 -2.76 15.44 -15.37
CA SER A 173 -1.54 16.23 -15.59
C SER A 173 -0.30 15.36 -15.82
N GLN A 174 -0.23 14.16 -15.25
CA GLN A 174 0.83 13.20 -15.53
C GLN A 174 0.72 12.59 -16.94
N LEU A 175 -0.51 12.36 -17.40
CA LEU A 175 -0.76 11.80 -18.75
C LEU A 175 -0.58 12.85 -19.87
N TYR A 176 -0.87 14.10 -19.55
CA TYR A 176 -0.84 15.22 -20.51
C TYR A 176 -0.04 16.38 -19.89
N PRO A 177 1.28 16.28 -19.81
CA PRO A 177 2.09 17.41 -19.35
C PRO A 177 1.84 18.61 -20.25
N SER A 178 1.60 19.77 -19.63
CA SER A 178 1.36 21.02 -20.37
C SER A 178 2.54 21.31 -21.30
N ARG A 179 2.26 21.74 -22.53
CA ARG A 179 3.26 22.02 -23.57
C ARG A 179 4.24 23.16 -23.23
N GLU A 180 4.19 23.73 -22.02
CA GLU A 180 5.05 24.83 -21.58
C GLU A 180 6.38 24.36 -20.96
N GLU A 181 6.59 23.05 -20.82
CA GLU A 181 7.84 22.48 -20.29
C GLU A 181 8.58 21.57 -21.29
N ALA A 182 8.37 21.75 -22.60
CA ALA A 182 9.07 21.02 -23.65
C ALA A 182 10.11 21.89 -24.39
#